data_f2e26cd5d484b2cc56a52ae8700b62cd
#
_entry.id   f2e26cd5d484b2cc56a52ae8700b62cd
#
_cell.length_a   1.000
_cell.length_b   1.000
_cell.length_c   1.000
_cell.angle_alpha   90.00
_cell.angle_beta   90.00
_cell.angle_gamma   90.00
#
_symmetry.space_group_name_H-M   'P 1'
#
loop_
_entity.id
_entity.type
_entity.pdbx_description
1 polymer ?
#
loop_
_entity_poly.entity_id
_entity_poly.type
_entity_poly.pdbx_seq_one_letter_code
_entity_poly.pdbx_strand_id
1 'polypeptide(L)' 'LGYGVITLVPVTSNVERVFPFQVMVRATRTGLERDSKAQAEQVRSVAIERIGETVGRLKAAELEKLDNALRLHLAL' A
#
# COMPACT_ATOMS: atom_id res chain seq x y z
N LEU A 1 -12.47 -0.25 17.87
CA LEU A 1 -11.10 0.25 17.97
C LEU A 1 -11.06 1.76 18.03
N GLY A 2 -11.22 2.38 19.18
CA GLY A 2 -11.15 3.83 19.31
C GLY A 2 -9.73 4.37 19.43
N TYR A 3 -8.76 3.50 19.68
CA TYR A 3 -7.36 3.86 19.84
C TYR A 3 -6.48 2.66 19.54
N GLY A 4 -5.18 2.91 19.47
CA GLY A 4 -4.21 1.89 19.14
C GLY A 4 -3.47 2.23 17.87
N VAL A 5 -2.95 1.22 17.20
CA VAL A 5 -2.16 1.38 15.98
C VAL A 5 -2.74 0.56 14.85
N ILE A 6 -2.44 0.99 13.64
CA ILE A 6 -2.81 0.27 12.41
C ILE A 6 -1.54 0.11 11.58
N THR A 7 -1.40 -1.05 10.95
CA THR A 7 -0.29 -1.31 10.03
C THR A 7 -0.67 -0.76 8.67
N LEU A 8 0.27 -0.05 8.04
CA LEU A 8 0.04 0.52 6.72
C LEU A 8 1.26 0.36 5.82
N VAL A 9 1.00 0.46 4.53
CA VAL A 9 2.03 0.41 3.49
C VAL A 9 2.00 1.77 2.78
N PRO A 10 3.10 2.53 2.82
CA PRO A 10 3.17 3.81 2.12
C PRO A 10 3.06 3.65 0.61
N VAL A 11 2.51 4.67 -0.03
CA VAL A 11 2.32 4.72 -1.48
C VAL A 11 2.99 5.99 -2.01
N THR A 12 3.70 5.86 -3.12
CA THR A 12 4.34 7.00 -3.80
C THR A 12 3.93 7.04 -5.26
N SER A 13 3.83 8.24 -5.83
CA SER A 13 3.56 8.41 -7.25
C SER A 13 4.82 8.31 -8.13
N ASN A 14 5.99 8.14 -7.52
CA ASN A 14 7.22 7.89 -8.28
C ASN A 14 7.25 6.44 -8.69
N VAL A 15 6.84 6.16 -9.94
CA VAL A 15 6.74 4.80 -10.47
C VAL A 15 7.81 4.50 -11.53
N GLU A 16 8.87 5.29 -11.56
CA GLU A 16 9.98 5.09 -12.51
C GLU A 16 10.55 3.67 -12.43
N ARG A 17 10.60 3.12 -11.21
CA ARG A 17 11.06 1.76 -10.99
C ARG A 17 10.18 1.10 -9.94
N VAL A 18 9.72 -0.11 -10.24
CA VAL A 18 8.91 -0.89 -9.32
C VAL A 18 9.66 -2.19 -9.04
N PHE A 19 10.17 -2.31 -7.81
CA PHE A 19 10.92 -3.50 -7.38
C PHE A 19 9.97 -4.64 -7.01
N PRO A 20 10.49 -5.90 -6.92
CA PRO A 20 9.64 -7.06 -6.58
C PRO A 20 8.87 -6.95 -5.26
N PHE A 21 9.39 -6.17 -4.30
CA PHE A 21 8.73 -5.91 -3.02
C PHE A 21 7.82 -4.68 -3.06
N GLN A 22 7.48 -4.21 -4.25
CA GLN A 22 6.59 -3.08 -4.46
C GLN A 22 5.48 -3.51 -5.42
N VAL A 23 4.36 -2.82 -5.37
CA VAL A 23 3.18 -3.17 -6.18
C VAL A 23 2.68 -1.94 -6.91
N MET A 24 2.54 -2.05 -8.23
CA MET A 24 1.93 -0.99 -9.03
C MET A 24 0.45 -0.87 -8.66
N VAL A 25 0.02 0.35 -8.40
CA VAL A 25 -1.36 0.69 -8.04
C VAL A 25 -1.86 1.69 -9.07
N ARG A 26 -2.64 1.21 -10.03
CA ARG A 26 -3.12 2.03 -11.15
C ARG A 26 -4.24 2.96 -10.71
N ALA A 27 -4.15 4.24 -11.12
CA ALA A 27 -5.18 5.23 -10.85
C ALA A 27 -6.54 4.77 -11.37
N THR A 28 -6.58 4.19 -12.57
CA THR A 28 -7.81 3.74 -13.22
C THR A 28 -8.51 2.60 -12.46
N ARG A 29 -7.81 1.89 -11.59
CA ARG A 29 -8.37 0.76 -10.86
C ARG A 29 -8.67 1.06 -9.41
N THR A 30 -8.13 2.13 -8.85
CA THR A 30 -8.14 2.35 -7.41
C THR A 30 -8.79 3.66 -6.98
N GLY A 31 -8.98 4.59 -7.91
CA GLY A 31 -9.50 5.91 -7.59
C GLY A 31 -8.45 6.93 -7.19
N LEU A 32 -7.17 6.57 -7.22
CA LEU A 32 -6.08 7.52 -6.99
C LEU A 32 -5.98 8.47 -8.20
N GLU A 33 -5.45 9.67 -7.96
CA GLU A 33 -5.27 10.66 -9.03
C GLU A 33 -4.18 10.27 -10.02
N ARG A 34 -3.18 9.53 -9.56
CA ARG A 34 -2.02 9.13 -10.36
C ARG A 34 -1.70 7.68 -10.14
N ASP A 35 -1.11 7.04 -11.15
CA ASP A 35 -0.49 5.74 -10.96
C ASP A 35 0.56 5.87 -9.87
N SER A 36 0.59 4.89 -8.99
CA SER A 36 1.44 4.90 -7.79
C SER A 36 1.98 3.51 -7.56
N LYS A 37 2.91 3.38 -6.64
CA LYS A 37 3.38 2.06 -6.19
C LYS A 37 3.27 1.97 -4.68
N ALA A 38 2.83 0.81 -4.21
CA ALA A 38 2.80 0.49 -2.79
C ALA A 38 4.18 -0.06 -2.40
N GLN A 39 4.75 0.49 -1.34
CA GLN A 39 6.11 0.19 -0.90
C GLN A 39 6.07 -0.75 0.29
N ALA A 40 5.95 -2.07 0.03
CA ALA A 40 5.88 -3.06 1.09
C ALA A 40 7.11 -3.02 2.01
N GLU A 41 8.27 -2.63 1.48
CA GLU A 41 9.49 -2.50 2.28
C GLU A 41 9.42 -1.36 3.29
N GLN A 42 8.44 -0.48 3.16
CA GLN A 42 8.21 0.64 4.07
C GLN A 42 7.05 0.39 5.03
N VAL A 43 6.60 -0.86 5.13
CA VAL A 43 5.48 -1.21 6.01
C VAL A 43 5.78 -0.75 7.45
N ARG A 44 4.79 -0.14 8.10
CA ARG A 44 4.95 0.37 9.45
C ARG A 44 3.60 0.53 10.15
N SER A 45 3.65 0.70 11.46
CA SER A 45 2.46 0.99 12.25
C SER A 45 2.41 2.47 12.59
N VAL A 46 1.21 3.03 12.57
CA VAL A 46 0.97 4.42 12.98
C VAL A 46 -0.23 4.46 13.91
N ALA A 47 -0.32 5.52 14.71
CA ALA A 47 -1.48 5.74 15.56
C ALA A 47 -2.72 5.92 14.70
N ILE A 48 -3.83 5.30 15.10
CA ILE A 48 -5.05 5.30 14.31
C ILE A 48 -5.62 6.71 14.10
N GLU A 49 -5.34 7.62 15.03
CA GLU A 49 -5.79 9.02 14.93
C GLU A 49 -5.17 9.75 13.73
N ARG A 50 -4.10 9.21 13.17
CA ARG A 50 -3.41 9.80 12.02
C ARG A 50 -4.04 9.41 10.67
N ILE A 51 -5.03 8.53 10.70
CA ILE A 51 -5.72 8.09 9.49
C ILE A 51 -6.70 9.16 9.05
N GLY A 52 -6.56 9.60 7.80
CA GLY A 52 -7.46 10.57 7.20
C GLY A 52 -8.58 9.91 6.41
N GLU A 53 -9.02 10.56 5.35
CA GLU A 53 -10.11 10.04 4.53
C GLU A 53 -9.64 8.96 3.54
N THR A 54 -10.57 8.11 3.14
CA THR A 54 -10.34 7.11 2.11
C THR A 54 -10.41 7.79 0.74
N VAL A 55 -9.39 7.58 -0.10
CA VAL A 55 -9.34 8.16 -1.45
C VAL A 55 -9.53 7.12 -2.55
N GLY A 56 -9.57 5.85 -2.22
CA GLY A 56 -9.78 4.77 -3.18
C GLY A 56 -9.66 3.42 -2.52
N ARG A 57 -9.73 2.37 -3.33
CA ARG A 57 -9.66 0.99 -2.83
C ARG A 57 -8.83 0.13 -3.77
N LEU A 58 -8.11 -0.83 -3.19
CA LEU A 58 -7.46 -1.88 -3.96
C LEU A 58 -8.47 -2.97 -4.30
N LYS A 59 -8.36 -3.53 -5.49
CA LYS A 59 -9.13 -4.69 -5.89
C LYS A 59 -8.42 -5.96 -5.44
N ALA A 60 -9.11 -7.09 -5.54
CA ALA A 60 -8.56 -8.37 -5.08
C ALA A 60 -7.20 -8.69 -5.72
N ALA A 61 -7.02 -8.36 -6.99
CA ALA A 61 -5.76 -8.62 -7.69
C ALA A 61 -4.60 -7.82 -7.10
N GLU A 62 -4.81 -6.53 -6.79
CA GLU A 62 -3.79 -5.69 -6.16
C GLU A 62 -3.50 -6.13 -4.74
N LEU A 63 -4.54 -6.52 -3.99
CA LEU A 63 -4.36 -7.03 -2.62
C LEU A 63 -3.53 -8.30 -2.59
N GLU A 64 -3.77 -9.22 -3.54
CA GLU A 64 -2.98 -10.44 -3.65
C GLU A 64 -1.52 -10.13 -3.94
N LYS A 65 -1.26 -9.20 -4.86
CA LYS A 65 0.11 -8.77 -5.16
C LYS A 65 0.78 -8.13 -3.97
N LEU A 66 0.03 -7.32 -3.20
CA LEU A 66 0.55 -6.69 -2.00
C LEU A 66 0.88 -7.72 -0.94
N ASP A 67 0.02 -8.72 -0.74
CA ASP A 67 0.29 -9.82 0.20
C ASP A 67 1.59 -10.53 -0.17
N ASN A 68 1.79 -10.82 -1.45
CA ASN A 68 3.00 -11.49 -1.92
C ASN A 68 4.24 -10.61 -1.71
N ALA A 69 4.14 -9.32 -1.98
CA ALA A 69 5.25 -8.38 -1.76
C ALA A 69 5.61 -8.28 -0.27
N LEU A 70 4.61 -8.26 0.61
CA LEU A 70 4.83 -8.24 2.05
C LEU A 70 5.48 -9.54 2.52
N ARG A 71 5.06 -10.69 2.01
CA ARG A 71 5.68 -11.97 2.34
C ARG A 71 7.13 -11.99 1.92
N LEU A 72 7.44 -11.46 0.74
CA LEU A 72 8.81 -11.37 0.26
C LEU A 72 9.66 -10.48 1.17
N HIS A 73 9.16 -9.31 1.52
CA HIS A 73 9.88 -8.38 2.38
C HIS A 73 10.09 -8.92 3.80
N LEU A 74 9.06 -9.55 4.35
CA LEU A 74 9.07 -10.07 5.73
C LEU A 74 9.59 -11.50 5.82
N ALA A 75 9.93 -12.12 4.69
CA ALA A 75 10.44 -13.48 4.61
C ALA A 75 9.46 -14.53 5.18
N LEU A 76 8.19 -14.33 4.88
CA LEU A 76 7.13 -15.24 5.33
C LEU A 76 6.84 -16.35 4.31
#